data_2759aacae0aa410ab0f668cf9156d8a1
#
_entry.id   2759aacae0aa410ab0f668cf9156d8a1
#
_cell.length_a   1.000
_cell.length_b   1.000
_cell.length_c   1.000
_cell.angle_alpha   90.00
_cell.angle_beta   90.00
_cell.angle_gamma   90.00
#
_symmetry.space_group_name_H-M   'P 1'
#
loop_
_entity.id
_entity.type
_entity.pdbx_description
1 polymer ?
#
loop_
_entity_poly.entity_id
_entity_poly.type
_entity_poly.pdbx_seq_one_letter_code
_entity_poly.pdbx_strand_id
1 'polypeptide(L)'
;MIYLSKSKYCGLWQCPKIAWLKKYKPEEIKVDPQVIARMDAGNEVGDLAMGLFGDYAEVTAFNGDKIDIKQMIENTKAEIEKGTPVICEASFDYNGLYCAVDILKKENGGFAIYEVKSSTKYDKAVYAADVAYQKYVLESCGINVTGTYLICLNNQYVFDGVLNLEELFGIHDIADSVAVEEKNIAVNLSIAERILKSEKEPDIDLSVCCDKPYTCAFWGYCSRNLPKPSVFNLYRLHFDKKIEYYKKGLADFNDLFYSADITNAKQLRQMLFEISDQGTYIEKDGIRDFLGTLSYPLYFLDFETIQPVIPQFIGTKPYAQIPFQYSLHYIEKEGGELLHKEFLAESGPDPRRAIAESLCRDIPMNVCVTAYNKGFECGRIKELAETFPDLAEHLLNIRSNIKDLLTPFQ
;
A
#
# COMPACT_ATOMS: atom_id res chain seq x y z
N MET A 1 -27.47 20.37 8.18
CA MET A 1 -27.17 18.94 8.20
C MET A 1 -25.95 18.74 7.32
N ILE A 2 -24.94 18.01 7.76
CA ILE A 2 -23.75 17.68 6.96
C ILE A 2 -23.95 16.29 6.34
N TYR A 3 -23.42 16.10 5.13
CA TYR A 3 -23.32 14.77 4.54
C TYR A 3 -21.89 14.22 4.74
N LEU A 4 -21.78 13.16 5.53
CA LEU A 4 -20.52 12.54 5.91
C LEU A 4 -20.55 11.04 5.63
N SER A 5 -19.82 10.59 4.60
CA SER A 5 -19.64 9.16 4.33
C SER A 5 -18.52 8.58 5.20
N LYS A 6 -18.49 7.24 5.35
CA LYS A 6 -17.42 6.46 5.97
C LYS A 6 -16.03 6.97 5.54
N SER A 7 -15.76 7.06 4.23
CA SER A 7 -14.46 7.51 3.70
C SER A 7 -14.12 8.96 4.05
N LYS A 8 -15.14 9.85 4.16
CA LYS A 8 -14.91 11.23 4.61
C LYS A 8 -14.60 11.27 6.11
N TYR A 9 -15.29 10.45 6.91
CA TYR A 9 -15.02 10.33 8.34
C TYR A 9 -13.62 9.82 8.61
N CYS A 10 -13.16 8.76 7.93
CA CYS A 10 -11.79 8.23 8.06
C CYS A 10 -10.73 9.27 7.66
N GLY A 11 -10.97 10.04 6.59
CA GLY A 11 -10.08 11.15 6.22
C GLY A 11 -10.01 12.24 7.28
N LEU A 12 -11.14 12.56 7.91
CA LEU A 12 -11.20 13.52 9.03
C LEU A 12 -10.51 12.99 10.28
N TRP A 13 -10.65 11.69 10.57
CA TRP A 13 -9.95 11.02 11.66
C TRP A 13 -8.42 11.11 11.47
N GLN A 14 -7.91 10.91 10.25
CA GLN A 14 -6.50 11.11 9.96
C GLN A 14 -6.08 12.57 10.15
N CYS A 15 -6.79 13.51 9.53
CA CYS A 15 -6.54 14.95 9.66
C CYS A 15 -7.83 15.73 9.34
N PRO A 16 -8.35 16.52 10.29
CA PRO A 16 -9.58 17.30 10.05
C PRO A 16 -9.52 18.23 8.83
N LYS A 17 -8.33 18.74 8.48
CA LYS A 17 -8.11 19.59 7.31
C LYS A 17 -8.40 18.87 5.98
N ILE A 18 -8.27 17.54 5.93
CA ILE A 18 -8.57 16.74 4.71
C ILE A 18 -10.03 16.93 4.28
N ALA A 19 -10.98 16.95 5.23
CA ALA A 19 -12.40 17.14 4.90
C ALA A 19 -12.66 18.50 4.26
N TRP A 20 -12.01 19.54 4.76
CA TRP A 20 -12.09 20.89 4.19
C TRP A 20 -11.44 20.96 2.80
N LEU A 21 -10.23 20.42 2.67
CA LEU A 21 -9.47 20.42 1.41
C LEU A 21 -10.22 19.65 0.31
N LYS A 22 -10.81 18.50 0.61
CA LYS A 22 -11.65 17.74 -0.35
C LYS A 22 -12.84 18.56 -0.85
N LYS A 23 -13.40 19.47 -0.04
CA LYS A 23 -14.54 20.32 -0.39
C LYS A 23 -14.12 21.55 -1.19
N TYR A 24 -13.06 22.23 -0.77
CA TYR A 24 -12.69 23.57 -1.26
C TYR A 24 -11.46 23.59 -2.17
N LYS A 25 -10.66 22.51 -2.19
CA LYS A 25 -9.40 22.37 -2.95
C LYS A 25 -9.26 20.96 -3.57
N PRO A 26 -10.30 20.41 -4.22
CA PRO A 26 -10.23 19.08 -4.81
C PRO A 26 -9.15 18.97 -5.89
N GLU A 27 -8.81 20.07 -6.56
CA GLU A 27 -7.75 20.16 -7.58
C GLU A 27 -6.34 19.89 -7.05
N GLU A 28 -6.15 20.02 -5.74
CA GLU A 28 -4.86 19.81 -5.07
C GLU A 28 -4.61 18.34 -4.67
N ILE A 29 -5.58 17.47 -4.93
CA ILE A 29 -5.43 16.04 -4.69
C ILE A 29 -4.39 15.48 -5.67
N LYS A 30 -3.33 14.89 -5.11
CA LYS A 30 -2.38 14.10 -5.89
C LYS A 30 -2.47 12.65 -5.43
N VAL A 31 -2.97 11.80 -6.30
CA VAL A 31 -3.07 10.36 -6.05
C VAL A 31 -1.93 9.68 -6.79
N ASP A 32 -1.13 8.91 -6.07
CA ASP A 32 -0.12 8.06 -6.65
C ASP A 32 -0.80 6.95 -7.49
N PRO A 33 -0.35 6.64 -8.73
CA PRO A 33 -0.88 5.51 -9.49
C PRO A 33 -0.89 4.18 -8.73
N GLN A 34 0.07 3.96 -7.83
CA GLN A 34 0.08 2.79 -6.96
C GLN A 34 -1.11 2.75 -5.98
N VAL A 35 -1.66 3.90 -5.60
CA VAL A 35 -2.86 3.95 -4.76
C VAL A 35 -4.08 3.49 -5.56
N ILE A 36 -4.17 3.86 -6.83
CA ILE A 36 -5.26 3.41 -7.73
C ILE A 36 -5.22 1.88 -7.85
N ALA A 37 -4.05 1.31 -8.16
CA ALA A 37 -3.87 -0.15 -8.25
C ALA A 37 -4.24 -0.88 -6.95
N ARG A 38 -3.98 -0.27 -5.77
CA ARG A 38 -4.41 -0.83 -4.48
C ARG A 38 -5.91 -0.74 -4.27
N MET A 39 -6.59 0.28 -4.81
CA MET A 39 -8.05 0.39 -4.76
C MET A 39 -8.70 -0.70 -5.61
N ASP A 40 -8.17 -0.94 -6.83
CA ASP A 40 -8.66 -2.02 -7.70
C ASP A 40 -8.48 -3.39 -7.06
N ALA A 41 -7.30 -3.66 -6.47
CA ALA A 41 -7.06 -4.86 -5.67
C ALA A 41 -7.99 -4.95 -4.44
N GLY A 42 -8.37 -3.81 -3.86
CA GLY A 42 -9.35 -3.74 -2.77
C GLY A 42 -10.72 -4.22 -3.21
N ASN A 43 -11.20 -3.79 -4.37
CA ASN A 43 -12.47 -4.19 -4.94
C ASN A 43 -12.49 -5.70 -5.24
N GLU A 44 -11.43 -6.24 -5.89
CA GLU A 44 -11.32 -7.67 -6.17
C GLU A 44 -11.41 -8.55 -4.91
N VAL A 45 -10.75 -8.13 -3.83
CA VAL A 45 -10.79 -8.82 -2.52
C VAL A 45 -12.15 -8.69 -1.87
N GLY A 46 -12.80 -7.50 -1.95
CA GLY A 46 -14.13 -7.26 -1.43
C GLY A 46 -15.16 -8.16 -2.08
N ASP A 47 -15.20 -8.19 -3.42
CA ASP A 47 -16.12 -9.01 -4.21
C ASP A 47 -15.95 -10.51 -3.87
N LEU A 48 -14.70 -10.97 -3.76
CA LEU A 48 -14.42 -12.35 -3.42
C LEU A 48 -14.86 -12.73 -2.00
N ALA A 49 -14.68 -11.81 -1.03
CA ALA A 49 -15.05 -12.04 0.36
C ALA A 49 -16.57 -12.14 0.59
N MET A 50 -17.41 -11.60 -0.31
CA MET A 50 -18.85 -11.73 -0.22
C MET A 50 -19.31 -13.19 -0.14
N GLY A 51 -18.62 -14.09 -0.83
CA GLY A 51 -18.90 -15.53 -0.82
C GLY A 51 -18.41 -16.29 0.42
N LEU A 52 -17.73 -15.66 1.36
CA LEU A 52 -17.06 -16.34 2.49
C LEU A 52 -18.08 -17.05 3.43
N PHE A 53 -19.27 -16.54 3.56
CA PHE A 53 -20.32 -17.10 4.44
C PHE A 53 -21.41 -17.87 3.68
N GLY A 54 -21.18 -18.25 2.44
CA GLY A 54 -22.15 -18.94 1.59
C GLY A 54 -23.08 -17.97 0.85
N ASP A 55 -24.38 -18.33 0.76
CA ASP A 55 -25.36 -17.50 0.05
C ASP A 55 -25.54 -16.13 0.67
N TYR A 56 -25.55 -15.08 -0.15
CA TYR A 56 -25.68 -13.70 0.28
C TYR A 56 -26.59 -12.89 -0.66
N ALA A 57 -27.06 -11.76 -0.19
CA ALA A 57 -27.69 -10.74 -1.02
C ALA A 57 -26.76 -9.52 -1.13
N GLU A 58 -26.31 -9.20 -2.34
CA GLU A 58 -25.65 -7.93 -2.62
C GLU A 58 -26.68 -6.84 -2.93
N VAL A 59 -26.55 -5.70 -2.27
CA VAL A 59 -27.54 -4.60 -2.40
C VAL A 59 -27.04 -3.42 -3.24
N THR A 60 -25.86 -3.54 -3.85
CA THR A 60 -25.32 -2.53 -4.75
C THR A 60 -26.32 -2.17 -5.85
N ALA A 61 -26.51 -0.88 -6.08
CA ALA A 61 -27.43 -0.38 -7.10
C ALA A 61 -26.79 0.78 -7.87
N PHE A 62 -27.13 0.87 -9.15
CA PHE A 62 -26.62 1.89 -10.05
C PHE A 62 -27.77 2.66 -10.73
N ASN A 63 -27.54 3.96 -10.94
CA ASN A 63 -28.38 4.80 -11.79
C ASN A 63 -27.48 5.36 -12.91
N GLY A 64 -27.50 4.72 -14.07
CA GLY A 64 -26.47 4.87 -15.10
C GLY A 64 -25.11 4.40 -14.56
N ASP A 65 -24.07 5.22 -14.73
CA ASP A 65 -22.69 4.90 -14.26
C ASP A 65 -22.45 5.31 -12.79
N LYS A 66 -23.47 5.77 -12.06
CA LYS A 66 -23.32 6.25 -10.68
C LYS A 66 -24.00 5.31 -9.69
N ILE A 67 -23.36 5.11 -8.54
CA ILE A 67 -23.93 4.38 -7.42
C ILE A 67 -25.22 5.10 -6.95
N ASP A 68 -26.31 4.35 -6.84
CA ASP A 68 -27.59 4.82 -6.32
C ASP A 68 -27.72 4.48 -4.83
N ILE A 69 -27.16 5.36 -4.00
CA ILE A 69 -27.16 5.21 -2.54
C ILE A 69 -28.59 5.07 -1.98
N LYS A 70 -29.55 5.79 -2.55
CA LYS A 70 -30.96 5.72 -2.07
C LYS A 70 -31.54 4.33 -2.29
N GLN A 71 -31.34 3.78 -3.49
CA GLN A 71 -31.80 2.44 -3.81
C GLN A 71 -31.08 1.37 -2.96
N MET A 72 -29.76 1.53 -2.70
CA MET A 72 -29.01 0.62 -1.82
C MET A 72 -29.59 0.59 -0.40
N ILE A 73 -29.96 1.75 0.17
CA ILE A 73 -30.60 1.82 1.49
C ILE A 73 -31.97 1.12 1.49
N GLU A 74 -32.77 1.33 0.45
CA GLU A 74 -34.08 0.67 0.29
C GLU A 74 -33.92 -0.85 0.16
N ASN A 75 -32.96 -1.31 -0.64
CA ASN A 75 -32.61 -2.73 -0.81
C ASN A 75 -32.17 -3.34 0.53
N THR A 76 -31.24 -2.68 1.25
CA THR A 76 -30.78 -3.13 2.57
C THR A 76 -31.95 -3.36 3.54
N LYS A 77 -32.86 -2.39 3.62
CA LYS A 77 -34.05 -2.52 4.48
C LYS A 77 -34.93 -3.71 4.09
N ALA A 78 -35.15 -3.90 2.80
CA ALA A 78 -35.94 -5.02 2.29
C ALA A 78 -35.27 -6.38 2.63
N GLU A 79 -33.97 -6.50 2.51
CA GLU A 79 -33.26 -7.73 2.84
C GLU A 79 -33.25 -8.03 4.35
N ILE A 80 -33.12 -6.99 5.20
CA ILE A 80 -33.28 -7.13 6.65
C ILE A 80 -34.68 -7.62 7.02
N GLU A 81 -35.73 -7.04 6.42
CA GLU A 81 -37.16 -7.42 6.65
C GLU A 81 -37.44 -8.86 6.19
N LYS A 82 -36.84 -9.32 5.11
CA LYS A 82 -36.90 -10.73 4.65
C LYS A 82 -36.17 -11.69 5.62
N GLY A 83 -35.26 -11.16 6.45
CA GLY A 83 -34.44 -11.96 7.35
C GLY A 83 -33.22 -12.62 6.70
N THR A 84 -32.75 -12.05 5.60
CA THR A 84 -31.59 -12.52 4.85
C THR A 84 -30.38 -12.66 5.78
N PRO A 85 -29.68 -13.82 5.79
CA PRO A 85 -28.64 -14.08 6.76
C PRO A 85 -27.34 -13.29 6.52
N VAL A 86 -27.00 -13.00 5.26
CA VAL A 86 -25.80 -12.27 4.85
C VAL A 86 -26.19 -11.24 3.81
N ILE A 87 -25.88 -9.97 4.09
CA ILE A 87 -26.17 -8.84 3.20
C ILE A 87 -24.83 -8.14 2.92
N CYS A 88 -24.44 -8.07 1.66
CA CYS A 88 -23.20 -7.40 1.23
C CYS A 88 -23.51 -5.98 0.74
N GLU A 89 -22.56 -5.05 0.97
CA GLU A 89 -22.68 -3.61 0.68
C GLU A 89 -23.87 -2.95 1.41
N ALA A 90 -24.24 -3.50 2.58
CA ALA A 90 -25.39 -3.07 3.36
C ALA A 90 -25.31 -1.58 3.73
N SER A 91 -26.22 -0.77 3.19
CA SER A 91 -26.14 0.69 3.20
C SER A 91 -27.11 1.32 4.19
N PHE A 92 -26.61 2.26 4.99
CA PHE A 92 -27.35 2.96 6.02
C PHE A 92 -27.11 4.47 5.98
N ASP A 93 -28.12 5.24 6.27
CA ASP A 93 -28.04 6.69 6.46
C ASP A 93 -28.77 7.09 7.74
N TYR A 94 -28.08 7.78 8.62
CA TYR A 94 -28.66 8.41 9.80
C TYR A 94 -28.38 9.91 9.80
N ASN A 95 -29.37 10.71 9.41
CA ASN A 95 -29.29 12.17 9.38
C ASN A 95 -28.08 12.71 8.55
N GLY A 96 -27.78 12.07 7.41
CA GLY A 96 -26.67 12.42 6.52
C GLY A 96 -25.34 11.76 6.89
N LEU A 97 -25.31 10.91 7.91
CA LEU A 97 -24.19 10.03 8.21
C LEU A 97 -24.38 8.72 7.47
N TYR A 98 -23.60 8.50 6.42
CA TYR A 98 -23.74 7.37 5.51
C TYR A 98 -22.60 6.36 5.66
N CYS A 99 -22.95 5.07 5.67
CA CYS A 99 -21.99 3.99 5.48
C CYS A 99 -22.58 2.87 4.62
N ALA A 100 -21.69 2.15 3.91
CA ALA A 100 -21.92 0.83 3.36
C ALA A 100 -21.03 -0.14 4.15
N VAL A 101 -21.60 -1.24 4.61
CA VAL A 101 -20.93 -2.31 5.34
C VAL A 101 -20.58 -3.41 4.34
N ASP A 102 -19.32 -3.76 4.22
CA ASP A 102 -18.88 -4.75 3.22
C ASP A 102 -19.68 -6.05 3.37
N ILE A 103 -19.75 -6.61 4.60
CA ILE A 103 -20.60 -7.79 4.89
C ILE A 103 -21.32 -7.59 6.23
N LEU A 104 -22.64 -7.58 6.20
CA LEU A 104 -23.52 -7.54 7.36
C LEU A 104 -24.15 -8.93 7.56
N LYS A 105 -23.76 -9.64 8.62
CA LYS A 105 -24.21 -11.01 8.89
C LYS A 105 -25.12 -11.07 10.10
N LYS A 106 -26.28 -11.74 9.97
CA LYS A 106 -27.21 -11.97 11.06
C LYS A 106 -26.69 -13.03 12.02
N GLU A 107 -26.46 -12.64 13.28
CA GLU A 107 -25.98 -13.56 14.31
C GLU A 107 -26.28 -13.05 15.73
N ASN A 108 -26.34 -13.97 16.70
CA ASN A 108 -26.54 -13.65 18.12
C ASN A 108 -27.73 -12.72 18.44
N GLY A 109 -28.83 -12.82 17.66
CA GLY A 109 -30.04 -12.01 17.86
C GLY A 109 -29.93 -10.56 17.35
N GLY A 110 -28.92 -10.27 16.55
CA GLY A 110 -28.70 -9.00 15.85
C GLY A 110 -27.87 -9.19 14.58
N PHE A 111 -26.97 -8.27 14.31
CA PHE A 111 -26.10 -8.31 13.15
C PHE A 111 -24.65 -8.04 13.54
N ALA A 112 -23.72 -8.72 12.91
CA ALA A 112 -22.29 -8.44 13.00
C ALA A 112 -21.79 -7.73 11.75
N ILE A 113 -20.87 -6.79 11.96
CA ILE A 113 -20.16 -6.05 10.91
C ILE A 113 -18.86 -6.80 10.61
N TYR A 114 -18.64 -7.12 9.33
CA TYR A 114 -17.39 -7.64 8.80
C TYR A 114 -16.87 -6.65 7.78
N GLU A 115 -15.79 -5.97 8.12
CA GLU A 115 -15.08 -5.06 7.23
C GLU A 115 -13.96 -5.80 6.52
N VAL A 116 -13.89 -5.71 5.19
CA VAL A 116 -12.93 -6.41 4.36
C VAL A 116 -11.75 -5.50 4.03
N LYS A 117 -10.55 -6.01 4.16
CA LYS A 117 -9.31 -5.29 3.80
C LYS A 117 -8.40 -6.19 2.96
N SER A 118 -7.92 -5.68 1.84
CA SER A 118 -6.97 -6.37 0.96
C SER A 118 -5.55 -6.51 1.55
N SER A 119 -5.36 -6.14 2.80
CA SER A 119 -4.08 -6.26 3.52
C SER A 119 -3.86 -7.68 4.04
N THR A 120 -2.61 -8.14 4.06
CA THR A 120 -2.18 -9.36 4.76
C THR A 120 -1.76 -9.08 6.21
N LYS A 121 -1.72 -7.81 6.61
CA LYS A 121 -1.48 -7.37 7.98
C LYS A 121 -2.68 -6.57 8.44
N TYR A 122 -3.14 -6.80 9.65
CA TYR A 122 -4.20 -5.99 10.23
C TYR A 122 -3.66 -5.12 11.36
N ASP A 123 -3.87 -3.80 11.22
CA ASP A 123 -3.66 -2.85 12.29
C ASP A 123 -5.03 -2.48 12.87
N LYS A 124 -5.33 -3.08 14.03
CA LYS A 124 -6.63 -2.89 14.70
C LYS A 124 -6.92 -1.42 14.96
N ALA A 125 -5.93 -0.61 15.30
CA ALA A 125 -6.13 0.80 15.60
C ALA A 125 -6.54 1.62 14.37
N VAL A 126 -5.96 1.32 13.20
CA VAL A 126 -6.28 2.01 11.94
C VAL A 126 -7.70 1.70 11.48
N TYR A 127 -8.11 0.42 11.55
CA TYR A 127 -9.40 -0.01 11.01
C TYR A 127 -10.55 0.14 12.02
N ALA A 128 -10.26 0.22 13.34
CA ALA A 128 -11.27 0.36 14.37
C ALA A 128 -12.11 1.65 14.21
N ALA A 129 -11.50 2.76 13.81
CA ALA A 129 -12.22 4.02 13.59
C ALA A 129 -13.27 3.93 12.46
N ASP A 130 -12.94 3.16 11.40
CA ASP A 130 -13.83 2.87 10.28
C ASP A 130 -15.07 2.07 10.76
N VAL A 131 -14.82 0.95 11.43
CA VAL A 131 -15.88 0.06 11.93
C VAL A 131 -16.69 0.70 13.08
N ALA A 132 -16.06 1.50 13.95
CA ALA A 132 -16.75 2.25 14.99
C ALA A 132 -17.76 3.25 14.39
N TYR A 133 -17.38 3.95 13.31
CA TYR A 133 -18.30 4.84 12.62
C TYR A 133 -19.49 4.08 12.01
N GLN A 134 -19.24 2.94 11.37
CA GLN A 134 -20.29 2.09 10.82
C GLN A 134 -21.24 1.62 11.94
N LYS A 135 -20.71 1.07 13.02
CA LYS A 135 -21.48 0.64 14.19
C LYS A 135 -22.36 1.76 14.73
N TYR A 136 -21.80 2.97 14.90
CA TYR A 136 -22.54 4.13 15.36
C TYR A 136 -23.72 4.45 14.43
N VAL A 137 -23.54 4.42 13.12
CA VAL A 137 -24.60 4.69 12.13
C VAL A 137 -25.67 3.60 12.19
N LEU A 138 -25.31 2.33 12.22
CA LEU A 138 -26.23 1.19 12.28
C LEU A 138 -27.08 1.24 13.56
N GLU A 139 -26.45 1.40 14.73
CA GLU A 139 -27.16 1.49 16.02
C GLU A 139 -28.09 2.71 16.08
N SER A 140 -27.67 3.84 15.48
CA SER A 140 -28.54 5.02 15.34
C SER A 140 -29.73 4.78 14.41
N CYS A 141 -29.63 3.84 13.45
CA CYS A 141 -30.72 3.36 12.61
C CYS A 141 -31.59 2.26 13.30
N GLY A 142 -31.28 1.88 14.55
CA GLY A 142 -32.01 0.88 15.31
C GLY A 142 -31.56 -0.57 15.07
N ILE A 143 -30.41 -0.78 14.44
CA ILE A 143 -29.84 -2.10 14.22
C ILE A 143 -29.04 -2.52 15.45
N ASN A 144 -29.33 -3.70 16.03
CA ASN A 144 -28.56 -4.28 17.12
C ASN A 144 -27.25 -4.88 16.58
N VAL A 145 -26.12 -4.21 16.80
CA VAL A 145 -24.80 -4.70 16.40
C VAL A 145 -24.21 -5.61 17.47
N THR A 146 -24.03 -6.90 17.15
CA THR A 146 -23.60 -7.95 18.07
C THR A 146 -22.15 -8.37 17.96
N GLY A 147 -21.45 -7.92 16.90
CA GLY A 147 -20.04 -8.23 16.66
C GLY A 147 -19.40 -7.29 15.65
N THR A 148 -18.09 -7.11 15.76
CA THR A 148 -17.31 -6.27 14.85
C THR A 148 -16.00 -6.97 14.49
N TYR A 149 -15.83 -7.28 13.20
CA TYR A 149 -14.74 -8.10 12.70
C TYR A 149 -14.03 -7.44 11.53
N LEU A 150 -12.74 -7.76 11.36
CA LEU A 150 -11.97 -7.52 10.15
C LEU A 150 -11.75 -8.83 9.42
N ILE A 151 -11.95 -8.81 8.10
CA ILE A 151 -11.53 -9.87 7.19
C ILE A 151 -10.29 -9.37 6.46
N CYS A 152 -9.17 -10.11 6.58
CA CYS A 152 -7.92 -9.79 5.91
C CYS A 152 -7.38 -11.01 5.18
N LEU A 153 -6.55 -10.81 4.17
CA LEU A 153 -5.89 -11.91 3.47
C LEU A 153 -4.89 -12.63 4.39
N ASN A 154 -4.93 -13.95 4.36
CA ASN A 154 -4.00 -14.82 5.08
C ASN A 154 -2.69 -14.97 4.31
N ASN A 155 -1.60 -14.39 4.81
CA ASN A 155 -0.27 -14.49 4.18
C ASN A 155 0.37 -15.88 4.27
N GLN A 156 -0.25 -16.83 4.96
CA GLN A 156 0.17 -18.24 5.01
C GLN A 156 -0.57 -19.11 4.00
N TYR A 157 -1.67 -18.61 3.43
CA TYR A 157 -2.41 -19.33 2.40
C TYR A 157 -1.51 -19.61 1.19
N VAL A 158 -1.51 -20.84 0.72
CA VAL A 158 -0.81 -21.28 -0.50
C VAL A 158 -1.84 -21.87 -1.46
N PHE A 159 -1.95 -21.28 -2.64
CA PHE A 159 -2.88 -21.75 -3.65
C PHE A 159 -2.47 -23.13 -4.20
N ASP A 160 -3.36 -24.09 -4.15
CA ASP A 160 -3.13 -25.48 -4.58
C ASP A 160 -3.79 -25.83 -5.93
N GLY A 161 -4.47 -24.84 -6.55
CA GLY A 161 -5.20 -24.99 -7.81
C GLY A 161 -6.71 -24.84 -7.65
N VAL A 162 -7.22 -24.82 -6.42
CA VAL A 162 -8.63 -24.52 -6.09
C VAL A 162 -8.67 -23.44 -5.01
N LEU A 163 -9.36 -22.34 -5.29
CA LEU A 163 -9.44 -21.24 -4.34
C LEU A 163 -10.33 -21.60 -3.15
N ASN A 164 -9.75 -21.64 -1.96
CA ASN A 164 -10.44 -21.90 -0.70
C ASN A 164 -10.57 -20.59 0.09
N LEU A 165 -11.79 -20.03 0.15
CA LEU A 165 -12.03 -18.74 0.80
C LEU A 165 -11.82 -18.80 2.32
N GLU A 166 -12.15 -19.91 2.98
CA GLU A 166 -11.99 -20.06 4.43
C GLU A 166 -10.52 -20.06 4.85
N GLU A 167 -9.63 -20.55 3.99
CA GLU A 167 -8.19 -20.52 4.21
C GLU A 167 -7.52 -19.23 3.72
N LEU A 168 -8.07 -18.64 2.64
CA LEU A 168 -7.56 -17.39 2.07
C LEU A 168 -7.80 -16.19 3.00
N PHE A 169 -8.92 -16.18 3.72
CA PHE A 169 -9.30 -15.08 4.60
C PHE A 169 -9.10 -15.42 6.07
N GLY A 170 -8.50 -14.48 6.81
CA GLY A 170 -8.48 -14.51 8.28
C GLY A 170 -9.52 -13.55 8.83
N ILE A 171 -10.35 -14.04 9.78
CA ILE A 171 -11.36 -13.24 10.49
C ILE A 171 -10.80 -12.86 11.85
N HIS A 172 -10.82 -11.55 12.17
CA HIS A 172 -10.24 -11.02 13.40
C HIS A 172 -11.27 -10.20 14.17
N ASP A 173 -11.54 -10.59 15.42
CA ASP A 173 -12.36 -9.80 16.34
C ASP A 173 -11.61 -8.51 16.72
N ILE A 174 -12.29 -7.37 16.56
CA ILE A 174 -11.79 -6.04 16.89
C ILE A 174 -12.69 -5.26 17.85
N ALA A 175 -13.63 -5.93 18.52
CA ALA A 175 -14.61 -5.29 19.39
C ALA A 175 -13.99 -4.37 20.44
N ASP A 176 -12.89 -4.78 21.10
CA ASP A 176 -12.20 -3.95 22.08
C ASP A 176 -11.64 -2.65 21.48
N SER A 177 -11.07 -2.73 20.28
CA SER A 177 -10.52 -1.55 19.58
C SER A 177 -11.64 -0.62 19.11
N VAL A 178 -12.74 -1.17 18.62
CA VAL A 178 -13.94 -0.43 18.23
C VAL A 178 -14.52 0.31 19.44
N ALA A 179 -14.64 -0.35 20.60
CA ALA A 179 -15.16 0.27 21.82
C ALA A 179 -14.30 1.45 22.33
N VAL A 180 -13.01 1.47 22.02
CA VAL A 180 -12.13 2.63 22.29
C VAL A 180 -12.48 3.80 21.37
N GLU A 181 -12.64 3.54 20.08
CA GLU A 181 -12.92 4.57 19.06
C GLU A 181 -14.35 5.11 19.15
N GLU A 182 -15.33 4.32 19.58
CA GLU A 182 -16.72 4.77 19.80
C GLU A 182 -16.79 5.99 20.72
N LYS A 183 -15.93 6.07 21.74
CA LYS A 183 -15.87 7.20 22.67
C LYS A 183 -15.52 8.52 22.00
N ASN A 184 -14.87 8.45 20.84
CA ASN A 184 -14.39 9.61 20.08
C ASN A 184 -15.40 10.05 18.98
N ILE A 185 -16.39 9.23 18.63
CA ILE A 185 -17.31 9.49 17.51
C ILE A 185 -18.02 10.84 17.66
N ALA A 186 -18.64 11.10 18.82
CA ALA A 186 -19.41 12.34 19.03
C ALA A 186 -18.51 13.58 18.92
N VAL A 187 -17.29 13.54 19.43
CA VAL A 187 -16.32 14.62 19.35
C VAL A 187 -15.87 14.81 17.89
N ASN A 188 -15.55 13.72 17.19
CA ASN A 188 -15.14 13.76 15.80
C ASN A 188 -16.25 14.30 14.88
N LEU A 189 -17.50 13.93 15.10
CA LEU A 189 -18.66 14.45 14.36
C LEU A 189 -18.85 15.96 14.59
N SER A 190 -18.67 16.43 15.82
CA SER A 190 -18.71 17.87 16.13
C SER A 190 -17.58 18.65 15.43
N ILE A 191 -16.37 18.07 15.39
CA ILE A 191 -15.25 18.64 14.65
C ILE A 191 -15.58 18.67 13.15
N ALA A 192 -16.09 17.56 12.60
CA ALA A 192 -16.50 17.44 11.19
C ALA A 192 -17.50 18.53 10.82
N GLU A 193 -18.53 18.72 11.63
CA GLU A 193 -19.57 19.72 11.39
C GLU A 193 -18.98 21.14 11.35
N ARG A 194 -18.15 21.48 12.32
CA ARG A 194 -17.48 22.77 12.37
C ARG A 194 -16.59 23.01 11.15
N ILE A 195 -15.78 22.03 10.77
CA ILE A 195 -14.85 22.11 9.64
C ILE A 195 -15.59 22.24 8.31
N LEU A 196 -16.62 21.41 8.09
CA LEU A 196 -17.37 21.41 6.82
C LEU A 196 -18.28 22.63 6.64
N LYS A 197 -18.69 23.30 7.75
CA LYS A 197 -19.43 24.56 7.72
C LYS A 197 -18.53 25.78 7.59
N SER A 198 -17.23 25.66 7.87
CA SER A 198 -16.29 26.77 7.76
C SER A 198 -15.88 27.04 6.30
N GLU A 199 -15.94 28.29 5.88
CA GLU A 199 -15.36 28.72 4.61
C GLU A 199 -13.84 28.98 4.75
N LYS A 200 -13.39 29.25 5.96
CA LYS A 200 -11.96 29.49 6.24
C LYS A 200 -11.22 28.19 6.37
N GLU A 201 -10.04 28.11 5.70
CA GLU A 201 -9.12 26.98 5.83
C GLU A 201 -8.75 26.75 7.30
N PRO A 202 -8.85 25.52 7.82
CA PRO A 202 -8.43 25.18 9.16
C PRO A 202 -6.93 25.42 9.35
N ASP A 203 -6.58 26.09 10.44
CA ASP A 203 -5.19 26.30 10.84
C ASP A 203 -4.63 25.04 11.50
N ILE A 204 -4.33 24.06 10.66
CA ILE A 204 -3.74 22.77 11.04
C ILE A 204 -2.43 22.62 10.28
N ASP A 205 -1.35 22.58 11.04
CA ASP A 205 0.02 22.51 10.56
C ASP A 205 0.46 21.05 10.29
N LEU A 206 1.62 20.91 9.62
CA LEU A 206 2.22 19.60 9.32
C LEU A 206 2.46 18.79 10.61
N SER A 207 2.14 17.51 10.56
CA SER A 207 2.31 16.59 11.68
C SER A 207 2.46 15.14 11.17
N VAL A 208 2.63 14.19 12.08
CA VAL A 208 2.76 12.76 11.73
C VAL A 208 1.57 12.23 10.94
N CYS A 209 0.37 12.83 11.08
CA CYS A 209 -0.82 12.45 10.32
C CYS A 209 -0.69 12.74 8.80
N CYS A 210 0.32 13.50 8.38
CA CYS A 210 0.59 13.72 6.95
C CYS A 210 1.17 12.49 6.24
N ASP A 211 1.64 11.49 7.02
CA ASP A 211 2.18 10.23 6.50
C ASP A 211 1.52 9.00 7.09
N LYS A 212 0.86 9.11 8.23
CA LYS A 212 0.22 8.01 8.95
C LYS A 212 -1.28 8.23 9.11
N PRO A 213 -2.10 7.16 8.96
CA PRO A 213 -1.74 5.79 8.56
C PRO A 213 -1.35 5.66 7.09
N TYR A 214 -1.66 6.68 6.27
CA TYR A 214 -1.34 6.73 4.85
C TYR A 214 -0.77 8.09 4.49
N THR A 215 0.13 8.14 3.51
CA THR A 215 0.63 9.41 2.97
C THR A 215 -0.54 10.25 2.45
N CYS A 216 -0.64 11.48 2.94
CA CYS A 216 -1.76 12.37 2.65
C CYS A 216 -1.72 12.87 1.21
N ALA A 217 -2.82 12.69 0.47
CA ALA A 217 -2.96 13.16 -0.92
C ALA A 217 -2.81 14.71 -1.06
N PHE A 218 -2.92 15.45 0.04
CA PHE A 218 -2.72 16.90 0.08
C PHE A 218 -1.34 17.32 0.59
N TRP A 219 -0.39 16.40 0.72
CA TRP A 219 0.96 16.71 1.17
C TRP A 219 1.57 17.88 0.37
N GLY A 220 1.49 17.84 -0.97
CA GLY A 220 2.03 18.88 -1.83
C GLY A 220 1.47 20.28 -1.54
N TYR A 221 0.17 20.37 -1.25
CA TYR A 221 -0.50 21.61 -0.89
C TYR A 221 -0.06 22.10 0.50
N CYS A 222 -0.08 21.24 1.51
CA CYS A 222 0.25 21.64 2.88
C CYS A 222 1.74 21.97 3.07
N SER A 223 2.63 21.32 2.31
CA SER A 223 4.08 21.54 2.38
C SER A 223 4.60 22.61 1.41
N ARG A 224 3.73 23.29 0.65
CA ARG A 224 4.12 24.24 -0.41
C ARG A 224 5.01 25.42 0.03
N ASN A 225 4.93 25.78 1.30
CA ASN A 225 5.68 26.91 1.88
C ASN A 225 6.97 26.46 2.58
N LEU A 226 7.32 25.19 2.53
CA LEU A 226 8.59 24.71 3.06
C LEU A 226 9.77 25.26 2.25
N PRO A 227 10.92 25.51 2.87
CA PRO A 227 12.15 25.81 2.16
C PRO A 227 12.53 24.66 1.22
N LYS A 228 13.38 24.94 0.23
CA LYS A 228 13.86 23.94 -0.75
C LYS A 228 15.38 24.02 -0.84
N PRO A 229 16.11 23.00 -0.37
CA PRO A 229 15.61 21.79 0.30
C PRO A 229 15.13 22.05 1.73
N SER A 230 14.32 21.12 2.24
CA SER A 230 13.83 21.14 3.61
C SER A 230 14.22 19.86 4.37
N VAL A 231 13.95 19.85 5.68
CA VAL A 231 14.11 18.66 6.54
C VAL A 231 13.46 17.42 5.95
N PHE A 232 12.39 17.57 5.16
CA PHE A 232 11.68 16.48 4.51
C PHE A 232 12.47 15.86 3.34
N ASN A 233 13.49 16.52 2.82
CA ASN A 233 14.39 16.03 1.80
C ASN A 233 15.62 15.29 2.36
N LEU A 234 15.80 15.27 3.70
CA LEU A 234 16.97 14.66 4.31
C LEU A 234 16.97 13.13 4.11
N TYR A 235 18.09 12.63 3.62
CA TYR A 235 18.28 11.24 3.23
C TYR A 235 18.00 10.26 4.36
N ARG A 236 17.10 9.29 4.10
CA ARG A 236 16.74 8.20 5.03
C ARG A 236 16.41 8.62 6.47
N LEU A 237 15.96 9.85 6.69
CA LEU A 237 15.42 10.25 7.97
C LEU A 237 13.95 9.82 8.05
N HIS A 238 13.53 9.18 9.14
CA HIS A 238 12.13 8.79 9.37
C HIS A 238 11.21 10.02 9.43
N PHE A 239 10.00 9.88 8.91
CA PHE A 239 9.05 11.01 8.81
C PHE A 239 8.74 11.62 10.18
N ASP A 240 8.56 10.81 11.22
CA ASP A 240 8.30 11.29 12.59
C ASP A 240 9.43 12.21 13.09
N LYS A 241 10.68 11.84 12.80
CA LYS A 241 11.84 12.66 13.18
C LYS A 241 11.93 13.95 12.35
N LYS A 242 11.53 13.90 11.07
CA LYS A 242 11.40 15.09 10.23
C LYS A 242 10.38 16.06 10.81
N ILE A 243 9.22 15.56 11.26
CA ILE A 243 8.20 16.35 11.94
C ILE A 243 8.72 16.93 13.27
N GLU A 244 9.48 16.15 14.05
CA GLU A 244 10.07 16.63 15.30
C GLU A 244 10.99 17.86 15.06
N TYR A 245 11.88 17.77 14.09
CA TYR A 245 12.76 18.88 13.73
C TYR A 245 11.98 20.09 13.20
N TYR A 246 11.02 19.84 12.29
CA TYR A 246 10.14 20.88 11.77
C TYR A 246 9.44 21.66 12.90
N LYS A 247 8.87 20.95 13.89
CA LYS A 247 8.19 21.56 15.05
C LYS A 247 9.13 22.35 15.97
N LYS A 248 10.43 22.06 15.92
CA LYS A 248 11.47 22.84 16.60
C LYS A 248 11.91 24.08 15.80
N GLY A 249 11.30 24.33 14.62
CA GLY A 249 11.68 25.41 13.71
C GLY A 249 12.88 25.10 12.81
N LEU A 250 13.39 23.85 12.85
CA LEU A 250 14.53 23.42 12.04
C LEU A 250 14.02 22.89 10.70
N ALA A 251 13.55 23.78 9.84
CA ALA A 251 12.90 23.43 8.59
C ALA A 251 13.86 23.33 7.41
N ASP A 252 14.90 24.16 7.36
CA ASP A 252 15.89 24.15 6.29
C ASP A 252 17.18 23.41 6.67
N PHE A 253 18.03 23.13 5.69
CA PHE A 253 19.28 22.41 5.91
C PHE A 253 20.31 23.18 6.71
N ASN A 254 20.30 24.52 6.63
CA ASN A 254 21.24 25.34 7.38
C ASN A 254 20.94 25.28 8.89
N ASP A 255 19.67 25.47 9.26
CA ASP A 255 19.24 25.34 10.66
C ASP A 255 19.49 23.93 11.21
N LEU A 256 19.20 22.90 10.41
CA LEU A 256 19.46 21.51 10.79
C LEU A 256 20.95 21.23 11.02
N PHE A 257 21.82 21.70 10.13
CA PHE A 257 23.25 21.43 10.19
C PHE A 257 23.89 22.00 11.46
N TYR A 258 23.49 23.22 11.86
CA TYR A 258 24.09 23.91 13.02
C TYR A 258 23.38 23.66 14.35
N SER A 259 22.14 23.18 14.34
CA SER A 259 21.31 23.15 15.56
C SER A 259 20.76 21.77 15.90
N ALA A 260 20.80 20.78 14.98
CA ALA A 260 20.26 19.46 15.22
C ALA A 260 21.33 18.47 15.70
N ASP A 261 20.86 17.43 16.38
CA ASP A 261 21.66 16.29 16.86
C ASP A 261 21.92 15.22 15.78
N ILE A 262 22.12 15.63 14.53
CA ILE A 262 22.35 14.72 13.40
C ILE A 262 23.82 14.31 13.38
N THR A 263 24.05 12.98 13.47
CA THR A 263 25.39 12.38 13.47
C THR A 263 25.66 11.51 12.23
N ASN A 264 24.64 11.24 11.42
CA ASN A 264 24.82 10.42 10.22
C ASN A 264 25.67 11.16 9.17
N ALA A 265 26.83 10.60 8.84
CA ALA A 265 27.80 11.24 7.94
C ALA A 265 27.23 11.55 6.54
N LYS A 266 26.33 10.73 6.01
CA LYS A 266 25.70 10.97 4.70
C LYS A 266 24.70 12.12 4.75
N GLN A 267 23.94 12.24 5.85
CA GLN A 267 23.02 13.34 6.08
C GLN A 267 23.77 14.66 6.27
N LEU A 268 24.86 14.64 7.06
CA LEU A 268 25.73 15.81 7.23
C LEU A 268 26.35 16.24 5.91
N ARG A 269 26.86 15.30 5.11
CA ARG A 269 27.39 15.58 3.77
C ARG A 269 26.35 16.16 2.84
N GLN A 270 25.13 15.59 2.81
CA GLN A 270 24.03 16.12 2.01
C GLN A 270 23.74 17.56 2.35
N MET A 271 23.59 17.88 3.64
CA MET A 271 23.35 19.25 4.07
C MET A 271 24.49 20.19 3.73
N LEU A 272 25.74 19.78 3.98
CA LEU A 272 26.93 20.59 3.70
C LEU A 272 27.04 20.96 2.21
N PHE A 273 26.81 19.99 1.32
CA PHE A 273 26.90 20.21 -0.13
C PHE A 273 25.82 21.17 -0.62
N GLU A 274 24.59 21.05 -0.10
CA GLU A 274 23.49 21.98 -0.43
C GLU A 274 23.76 23.40 0.12
N ILE A 275 24.21 23.52 1.37
CA ILE A 275 24.47 24.83 2.01
C ILE A 275 25.61 25.57 1.32
N SER A 276 26.65 24.83 0.90
CA SER A 276 27.85 25.43 0.29
C SER A 276 27.83 25.42 -1.25
N ASP A 277 26.72 25.04 -1.87
CA ASP A 277 26.55 24.99 -3.33
C ASP A 277 27.70 24.23 -4.05
N GLN A 278 28.11 23.10 -3.45
CA GLN A 278 29.23 22.30 -3.99
C GLN A 278 28.83 21.39 -5.15
N GLY A 279 27.55 21.39 -5.56
CA GLY A 279 27.04 20.53 -6.62
C GLY A 279 26.98 19.06 -6.22
N THR A 280 27.52 18.17 -7.05
CA THR A 280 27.39 16.71 -6.85
C THR A 280 28.61 16.14 -6.15
N TYR A 281 28.41 15.38 -5.07
CA TYR A 281 29.47 14.56 -4.46
C TYR A 281 29.69 13.28 -5.26
N ILE A 282 30.95 13.03 -5.64
CA ILE A 282 31.35 11.84 -6.38
C ILE A 282 32.55 11.19 -5.67
N GLU A 283 32.36 10.00 -5.10
CA GLU A 283 33.41 9.20 -4.46
C GLU A 283 34.11 8.34 -5.52
N LYS A 284 35.10 8.94 -6.22
CA LYS A 284 35.74 8.31 -7.37
C LYS A 284 36.51 7.04 -7.02
N ASP A 285 37.10 6.96 -5.82
CA ASP A 285 37.89 5.79 -5.41
C ASP A 285 36.97 4.61 -5.11
N GLY A 286 35.85 4.82 -4.40
CA GLY A 286 34.85 3.79 -4.18
C GLY A 286 34.22 3.29 -5.47
N ILE A 287 33.98 4.18 -6.44
CA ILE A 287 33.48 3.77 -7.78
C ILE A 287 34.54 2.91 -8.49
N ARG A 288 35.82 3.32 -8.47
CA ARG A 288 36.93 2.56 -9.10
C ARG A 288 37.07 1.18 -8.46
N ASP A 289 37.04 1.10 -7.13
CA ASP A 289 37.13 -0.16 -6.41
C ASP A 289 36.00 -1.09 -6.77
N PHE A 290 34.77 -0.57 -6.85
CA PHE A 290 33.62 -1.35 -7.30
C PHE A 290 33.79 -1.85 -8.75
N LEU A 291 34.15 -0.98 -9.68
CA LEU A 291 34.37 -1.35 -11.08
C LEU A 291 35.49 -2.42 -11.20
N GLY A 292 36.51 -2.37 -10.34
CA GLY A 292 37.55 -3.39 -10.26
C GLY A 292 37.05 -4.77 -9.81
N THR A 293 35.86 -4.87 -9.25
CA THR A 293 35.24 -6.17 -8.91
C THR A 293 34.53 -6.84 -10.08
N LEU A 294 34.26 -6.09 -11.17
CA LEU A 294 33.59 -6.61 -12.35
C LEU A 294 34.51 -7.39 -13.25
N SER A 295 34.02 -8.39 -13.94
CA SER A 295 34.73 -9.20 -14.90
C SER A 295 33.90 -9.50 -16.13
N TYR A 296 34.55 -9.83 -17.23
CA TYR A 296 33.90 -10.21 -18.47
C TYR A 296 33.85 -11.75 -18.64
N PRO A 297 32.79 -12.30 -19.23
CA PRO A 297 31.61 -11.60 -19.77
C PRO A 297 30.78 -10.96 -18.64
N LEU A 298 30.28 -9.76 -18.89
CA LEU A 298 29.53 -8.94 -17.93
C LEU A 298 28.09 -8.79 -18.36
N TYR A 299 27.15 -9.18 -17.48
CA TYR A 299 25.71 -9.16 -17.71
C TYR A 299 25.03 -8.12 -16.82
N PHE A 300 23.98 -7.47 -17.35
CA PHE A 300 23.15 -6.49 -16.63
C PHE A 300 21.72 -7.00 -16.69
N LEU A 301 21.18 -7.40 -15.55
CA LEU A 301 19.88 -8.05 -15.40
C LEU A 301 18.90 -7.12 -14.71
N ASP A 302 17.68 -7.05 -15.25
CA ASP A 302 16.53 -6.35 -14.66
C ASP A 302 15.25 -7.15 -14.88
N PHE A 303 14.43 -7.31 -13.81
CA PHE A 303 13.18 -8.05 -13.84
C PHE A 303 11.96 -7.14 -13.73
N GLU A 304 10.88 -7.53 -14.45
CA GLU A 304 9.54 -7.06 -14.16
C GLU A 304 8.69 -8.16 -13.53
N THR A 305 7.84 -7.79 -12.56
CA THR A 305 6.97 -8.71 -11.83
C THR A 305 5.53 -8.25 -11.79
N ILE A 306 4.59 -9.21 -11.85
CA ILE A 306 3.23 -8.99 -11.38
C ILE A 306 3.13 -9.37 -9.91
N GLN A 307 2.17 -8.76 -9.22
CA GLN A 307 1.90 -9.02 -7.79
C GLN A 307 0.40 -9.17 -7.55
N PRO A 308 -0.21 -10.30 -7.98
CA PRO A 308 -1.64 -10.52 -7.79
C PRO A 308 -2.02 -10.51 -6.32
N VAL A 309 -3.11 -9.82 -5.99
CA VAL A 309 -3.64 -9.82 -4.63
C VAL A 309 -4.22 -11.19 -4.27
N ILE A 310 -4.93 -11.82 -5.22
CA ILE A 310 -5.39 -13.19 -5.13
C ILE A 310 -4.41 -14.10 -5.89
N PRO A 311 -3.89 -15.17 -5.27
CA PRO A 311 -2.92 -16.02 -5.93
C PRO A 311 -3.56 -16.77 -7.12
N GLN A 312 -2.86 -16.75 -8.26
CA GLN A 312 -3.35 -17.28 -9.54
C GLN A 312 -2.63 -18.56 -9.96
N PHE A 313 -1.44 -18.83 -9.43
CA PHE A 313 -0.61 -19.97 -9.83
C PHE A 313 -0.33 -20.87 -8.63
N ILE A 314 -0.34 -22.19 -8.87
CA ILE A 314 -0.11 -23.21 -7.83
C ILE A 314 1.21 -22.89 -7.07
N GLY A 315 1.14 -22.99 -5.74
CA GLY A 315 2.28 -22.70 -4.86
C GLY A 315 2.51 -21.23 -4.57
N THR A 316 1.68 -20.31 -5.10
CA THR A 316 1.79 -18.87 -4.80
C THR A 316 0.90 -18.45 -3.63
N LYS A 317 1.25 -17.33 -3.01
CA LYS A 317 0.55 -16.71 -1.90
C LYS A 317 -0.04 -15.35 -2.32
N PRO A 318 -0.97 -14.79 -1.55
CA PRO A 318 -1.40 -13.41 -1.75
C PRO A 318 -0.18 -12.46 -1.83
N TYR A 319 -0.19 -11.58 -2.82
CA TYR A 319 0.90 -10.62 -3.10
C TYR A 319 2.27 -11.27 -3.42
N ALA A 320 2.32 -12.52 -3.86
CA ALA A 320 3.55 -13.10 -4.38
C ALA A 320 4.03 -12.30 -5.60
N GLN A 321 5.31 -11.94 -5.61
CA GLN A 321 5.92 -11.29 -6.77
C GLN A 321 6.35 -12.34 -7.78
N ILE A 322 5.75 -12.32 -8.94
CA ILE A 322 5.94 -13.34 -9.99
C ILE A 322 6.64 -12.68 -11.16
N PRO A 323 7.91 -13.04 -11.44
CA PRO A 323 8.62 -12.50 -12.56
C PRO A 323 8.01 -13.01 -13.87
N PHE A 324 7.73 -12.09 -14.80
CA PHE A 324 7.17 -12.39 -16.10
C PHE A 324 7.99 -11.85 -17.27
N GLN A 325 8.95 -10.96 -16.98
CA GLN A 325 9.82 -10.35 -17.97
C GLN A 325 11.20 -10.14 -17.38
N TYR A 326 12.24 -10.23 -18.20
CA TYR A 326 13.54 -9.63 -17.93
C TYR A 326 14.11 -8.93 -19.16
N SER A 327 14.94 -7.92 -18.90
CA SER A 327 15.88 -7.33 -19.83
C SER A 327 17.28 -7.74 -19.45
N LEU A 328 18.07 -8.19 -20.41
CA LEU A 328 19.44 -8.67 -20.19
C LEU A 328 20.38 -8.05 -21.23
N HIS A 329 21.16 -7.05 -20.80
CA HIS A 329 22.26 -6.56 -21.60
C HIS A 329 23.55 -7.28 -21.23
N TYR A 330 24.48 -7.45 -22.16
CA TYR A 330 25.77 -8.09 -21.84
C TYR A 330 26.88 -7.65 -22.77
N ILE A 331 28.12 -7.73 -22.26
CA ILE A 331 29.36 -7.43 -22.98
C ILE A 331 30.29 -8.63 -22.78
N GLU A 332 30.70 -9.28 -23.86
CA GLU A 332 31.49 -10.51 -23.81
C GLU A 332 32.94 -10.29 -23.34
N LYS A 333 33.53 -9.15 -23.70
CA LYS A 333 34.92 -8.78 -23.36
C LYS A 333 35.07 -7.29 -23.18
N GLU A 334 36.09 -6.86 -22.51
CA GLU A 334 36.40 -5.44 -22.35
C GLU A 334 36.47 -4.71 -23.70
N GLY A 335 35.76 -3.58 -23.78
CA GLY A 335 35.62 -2.81 -25.03
C GLY A 335 34.77 -3.50 -26.11
N GLY A 336 34.14 -4.61 -25.81
CA GLY A 336 33.24 -5.32 -26.72
C GLY A 336 31.90 -4.57 -26.94
N GLU A 337 31.13 -5.06 -27.89
CA GLU A 337 29.81 -4.55 -28.21
C GLU A 337 28.83 -4.85 -27.06
N LEU A 338 27.92 -3.91 -26.79
CA LEU A 338 26.78 -4.13 -25.90
C LEU A 338 25.68 -4.89 -26.65
N LEU A 339 25.46 -6.13 -26.23
CA LEU A 339 24.43 -7.02 -26.79
C LEU A 339 23.21 -7.07 -25.87
N HIS A 340 22.05 -7.49 -26.42
CA HIS A 340 20.80 -7.55 -25.69
C HIS A 340 20.06 -8.84 -25.95
N LYS A 341 19.45 -9.38 -24.87
CA LYS A 341 18.44 -10.43 -24.88
C LYS A 341 17.29 -10.01 -23.97
N GLU A 342 16.14 -10.56 -24.21
CA GLU A 342 14.96 -10.32 -23.41
C GLU A 342 14.08 -11.55 -23.32
N PHE A 343 13.24 -11.60 -22.32
CA PHE A 343 12.14 -12.57 -22.20
C PHE A 343 10.89 -11.83 -21.78
N LEU A 344 9.78 -12.12 -22.45
CA LEU A 344 8.44 -11.68 -22.08
C LEU A 344 7.52 -12.91 -22.11
N ALA A 345 6.88 -13.21 -20.99
CA ALA A 345 5.96 -14.32 -20.90
C ALA A 345 4.66 -14.06 -21.68
N GLU A 346 4.05 -15.12 -22.20
CA GLU A 346 2.70 -15.06 -22.71
C GLU A 346 1.69 -14.77 -21.59
N SER A 347 0.65 -14.02 -21.91
CA SER A 347 -0.42 -13.71 -20.98
C SER A 347 -1.26 -14.96 -20.67
N GLY A 348 -1.53 -15.22 -19.40
CA GLY A 348 -2.42 -16.27 -18.90
C GLY A 348 -1.70 -17.46 -18.26
N PRO A 349 -0.77 -18.18 -18.94
CA PRO A 349 -0.03 -19.28 -18.32
C PRO A 349 0.90 -18.83 -17.20
N ASP A 350 1.25 -19.77 -16.29
CA ASP A 350 2.27 -19.53 -15.26
C ASP A 350 3.65 -19.24 -15.89
N PRO A 351 4.20 -18.05 -15.74
CA PRO A 351 5.44 -17.63 -16.41
C PRO A 351 6.70 -18.22 -15.78
N ARG A 352 6.61 -18.71 -14.52
CA ARG A 352 7.78 -18.98 -13.68
C ARG A 352 8.73 -20.03 -14.28
N ARG A 353 8.18 -21.10 -14.88
CA ARG A 353 9.01 -22.16 -15.48
C ARG A 353 9.74 -21.64 -16.74
N ALA A 354 9.01 -20.98 -17.62
CA ALA A 354 9.56 -20.47 -18.87
C ALA A 354 10.64 -19.41 -18.66
N ILE A 355 10.43 -18.47 -17.71
CA ILE A 355 11.45 -17.44 -17.40
C ILE A 355 12.68 -18.06 -16.74
N ALA A 356 12.53 -19.09 -15.88
CA ALA A 356 13.65 -19.78 -15.24
C ALA A 356 14.53 -20.52 -16.27
N GLU A 357 13.91 -21.23 -17.21
CA GLU A 357 14.61 -21.90 -18.31
C GLU A 357 15.32 -20.90 -19.24
N SER A 358 14.66 -19.78 -19.54
CA SER A 358 15.24 -18.73 -20.36
C SER A 358 16.46 -18.08 -19.70
N LEU A 359 16.40 -17.81 -18.39
CA LEU A 359 17.55 -17.28 -17.62
C LEU A 359 18.73 -18.24 -17.66
N CYS A 360 18.51 -19.55 -17.44
CA CYS A 360 19.57 -20.54 -17.49
C CYS A 360 20.17 -20.68 -18.88
N ARG A 361 19.41 -20.48 -19.94
CA ARG A 361 19.89 -20.50 -21.34
C ARG A 361 20.71 -19.25 -21.65
N ASP A 362 20.28 -18.09 -21.16
CA ASP A 362 20.81 -16.78 -21.60
C ASP A 362 21.97 -16.27 -20.74
N ILE A 363 22.09 -16.72 -19.49
CA ILE A 363 23.18 -16.37 -18.57
C ILE A 363 24.01 -17.63 -18.26
N PRO A 364 25.23 -17.76 -18.78
CA PRO A 364 26.11 -18.91 -18.47
C PRO A 364 26.46 -18.97 -16.97
N MET A 365 26.90 -20.13 -16.52
CA MET A 365 27.43 -20.28 -15.17
C MET A 365 28.76 -19.53 -15.00
N ASN A 366 29.03 -19.08 -13.77
CA ASN A 366 30.29 -18.44 -13.36
C ASN A 366 30.65 -17.16 -14.12
N VAL A 367 29.66 -16.42 -14.60
CA VAL A 367 29.83 -15.09 -15.23
C VAL A 367 29.48 -13.99 -14.24
N CYS A 368 30.03 -12.80 -14.45
CA CYS A 368 29.68 -11.62 -13.66
C CYS A 368 28.31 -11.08 -14.09
N VAL A 369 27.40 -10.98 -13.16
CA VAL A 369 26.07 -10.38 -13.35
C VAL A 369 25.95 -9.14 -12.49
N THR A 370 25.28 -8.10 -12.97
CA THR A 370 24.97 -6.90 -12.19
C THR A 370 23.46 -6.65 -12.18
N ALA A 371 22.97 -6.12 -11.07
CA ALA A 371 21.61 -5.59 -10.96
C ALA A 371 21.65 -4.34 -10.07
N TYR A 372 20.72 -3.40 -10.26
CA TYR A 372 20.60 -2.23 -9.39
C TYR A 372 19.70 -2.55 -8.19
N ASN A 373 20.22 -2.42 -6.97
CA ASN A 373 19.57 -2.86 -5.75
C ASN A 373 19.22 -4.36 -5.78
N LYS A 374 20.23 -5.17 -6.07
CA LYS A 374 20.16 -6.62 -6.38
C LYS A 374 19.30 -7.49 -5.45
N GLY A 375 18.87 -6.95 -4.30
CA GLY A 375 18.05 -7.68 -3.35
C GLY A 375 16.74 -8.22 -3.96
N PHE A 376 16.19 -7.48 -4.90
CA PHE A 376 14.97 -7.85 -5.62
C PHE A 376 15.22 -9.04 -6.55
N GLU A 377 16.19 -8.95 -7.47
CA GLU A 377 16.56 -9.99 -8.42
C GLU A 377 17.00 -11.27 -7.72
N CYS A 378 17.88 -11.12 -6.69
CA CYS A 378 18.31 -12.23 -5.87
C CYS A 378 17.15 -12.95 -5.17
N GLY A 379 16.11 -12.21 -4.74
CA GLY A 379 14.90 -12.77 -4.16
C GLY A 379 14.11 -13.60 -5.17
N ARG A 380 13.85 -13.04 -6.34
CA ARG A 380 13.09 -13.72 -7.41
C ARG A 380 13.81 -14.96 -7.91
N ILE A 381 15.12 -14.89 -8.16
CA ILE A 381 15.91 -16.05 -8.58
C ILE A 381 15.91 -17.17 -7.52
N LYS A 382 15.98 -16.81 -6.23
CA LYS A 382 15.89 -17.78 -5.14
C LYS A 382 14.54 -18.51 -5.14
N GLU A 383 13.43 -17.79 -5.29
CA GLU A 383 12.09 -18.37 -5.34
C GLU A 383 11.90 -19.30 -6.55
N LEU A 384 12.47 -18.93 -7.72
CA LEU A 384 12.49 -19.78 -8.90
C LEU A 384 13.29 -21.07 -8.63
N ALA A 385 14.47 -20.97 -7.98
CA ALA A 385 15.28 -22.12 -7.64
C ALA A 385 14.60 -23.06 -6.64
N GLU A 386 13.86 -22.54 -5.68
CA GLU A 386 13.06 -23.31 -4.72
C GLU A 386 11.86 -23.99 -5.40
N THR A 387 11.27 -23.35 -6.42
CA THR A 387 10.13 -23.88 -7.18
C THR A 387 10.55 -24.95 -8.19
N PHE A 388 11.75 -24.82 -8.80
CA PHE A 388 12.26 -25.70 -9.86
C PHE A 388 13.62 -26.30 -9.48
N PRO A 389 13.66 -27.38 -8.68
CA PRO A 389 14.91 -27.99 -8.19
C PRO A 389 15.85 -28.46 -9.28
N ASP A 390 15.37 -28.83 -10.46
CA ASP A 390 16.16 -29.21 -11.63
C ASP A 390 16.95 -28.06 -12.26
N LEU A 391 16.55 -26.82 -12.04
CA LEU A 391 17.24 -25.59 -12.47
C LEU A 391 17.99 -24.89 -11.32
N ALA A 392 17.85 -25.39 -10.08
CA ALA A 392 18.27 -24.70 -8.88
C ALA A 392 19.78 -24.39 -8.85
N GLU A 393 20.62 -25.37 -9.26
CA GLU A 393 22.08 -25.18 -9.28
C GLU A 393 22.47 -23.98 -10.15
N HIS A 394 21.92 -23.89 -11.36
CA HIS A 394 22.21 -22.81 -12.29
C HIS A 394 21.67 -21.46 -11.81
N LEU A 395 20.42 -21.44 -11.37
CA LEU A 395 19.80 -20.21 -10.84
C LEU A 395 20.55 -19.67 -9.62
N LEU A 396 20.93 -20.54 -8.67
CA LEU A 396 21.69 -20.12 -7.50
C LEU A 396 23.12 -19.68 -7.85
N ASN A 397 23.73 -20.25 -8.91
CA ASN A 397 24.98 -19.74 -9.45
C ASN A 397 24.82 -18.31 -10.00
N ILE A 398 23.82 -18.04 -10.83
CA ILE A 398 23.52 -16.68 -11.30
C ILE A 398 23.39 -15.74 -10.09
N ARG A 399 22.52 -16.09 -9.12
CA ARG A 399 22.29 -15.30 -7.91
C ARG A 399 23.55 -14.97 -7.14
N SER A 400 24.46 -15.93 -6.97
CA SER A 400 25.70 -15.76 -6.20
C SER A 400 26.69 -14.82 -6.89
N ASN A 401 26.61 -14.71 -8.21
CA ASN A 401 27.49 -13.87 -9.04
C ASN A 401 26.93 -12.46 -9.27
N ILE A 402 25.75 -12.10 -8.74
CA ILE A 402 25.19 -10.76 -8.88
C ILE A 402 25.94 -9.75 -8.01
N LYS A 403 26.51 -8.73 -8.63
CA LYS A 403 27.07 -7.53 -8.02
C LYS A 403 26.03 -6.42 -7.99
N ASP A 404 25.95 -5.67 -6.89
CA ASP A 404 24.97 -4.61 -6.71
C ASP A 404 25.51 -3.26 -7.22
N LEU A 405 24.90 -2.75 -8.29
CA LEU A 405 25.24 -1.43 -8.83
C LEU A 405 24.92 -0.27 -7.86
N LEU A 406 24.13 -0.52 -6.82
CA LEU A 406 23.86 0.47 -5.77
C LEU A 406 25.03 0.62 -4.78
N THR A 407 25.95 -0.38 -4.69
CA THR A 407 27.05 -0.39 -3.71
C THR A 407 27.90 0.89 -3.69
N PRO A 408 28.31 1.46 -4.85
CA PRO A 408 29.12 2.69 -4.85
C PRO A 408 28.41 3.93 -4.30
N PHE A 409 27.08 3.87 -4.16
CA PHE A 409 26.25 4.99 -3.67
C PHE A 409 25.83 4.81 -2.20
N GLN A 410 26.20 3.70 -1.57
CA GLN A 410 25.92 3.38 -0.17
C GLN A 410 27.08 3.69 0.74
#